data_8cb6c01e0d83770810daf8857dd5722a
#
_entry.id   8cb6c01e0d83770810daf8857dd5722a
#
_cell.length_a   1.000
_cell.length_b   1.000
_cell.length_c   1.000
_cell.angle_alpha   90.00
_cell.angle_beta   90.00
_cell.angle_gamma   90.00
#
_symmetry.space_group_name_H-M   'P 1'
#
loop_
_entity.id
_entity.type
_entity.pdbx_description
1 polymer ?
#
loop_
_entity_poly.entity_id
_entity_poly.type
_entity_poly.pdbx_seq_one_letter_code
_entity_poly.pdbx_strand_id
1 'polypeptide(L)'
;INFSMNFSCPDCGISIDEIEPRSFSFNNPFGACPVCHGLGFKMEFDVDLMIPDKKMSIADGAITVLGWQSCTDPKSYTRAVLDALAREYNFDLSTPFCDLSPEVQDIIIHGTNGHEVKVYYKGKRGEGVYDVTFEGLIRNVQRRYRENHSERQRAEYENFMTVTPCDSCHGQRLKPESLAVTVGPVSYTHLRA
;
A
#
# COMPACT_ATOMS: atom_id res chain seq x y z
N ILE A 1 -43.03 10.54 20.10
CA ILE A 1 -41.57 10.78 20.03
C ILE A 1 -40.97 9.57 20.75
N ASN A 2 -40.29 8.71 19.99
CA ASN A 2 -39.58 7.58 20.56
C ASN A 2 -38.19 8.04 21.02
N PHE A 3 -37.95 7.99 22.33
CA PHE A 3 -36.62 8.23 22.89
C PHE A 3 -35.91 6.88 23.05
N SER A 4 -34.74 6.75 22.47
CA SER A 4 -33.87 5.60 22.72
C SER A 4 -32.90 5.92 23.85
N MET A 5 -32.81 5.04 24.85
CA MET A 5 -31.80 5.16 25.91
C MET A 5 -30.38 4.81 25.40
N ASN A 6 -30.25 4.28 24.18
CA ASN A 6 -28.99 3.81 23.61
C ASN A 6 -28.49 4.71 22.46
N PHE A 7 -28.79 6.01 22.47
CA PHE A 7 -28.32 6.96 21.45
C PHE A 7 -28.52 6.49 20.01
N SER A 8 -29.63 5.77 19.73
CA SER A 8 -29.92 5.30 18.38
C SER A 8 -30.86 6.26 17.65
N CYS A 9 -30.53 6.52 16.39
CA CYS A 9 -31.34 7.34 15.51
C CYS A 9 -32.58 6.53 15.06
N PRO A 10 -33.82 7.02 15.29
CA PRO A 10 -35.03 6.32 14.88
C PRO A 10 -35.18 6.26 13.34
N ASP A 11 -34.57 7.17 12.60
CA ASP A 11 -34.73 7.29 11.14
C ASP A 11 -33.75 6.40 10.36
N CYS A 12 -32.48 6.32 10.78
CA CYS A 12 -31.43 5.60 10.06
C CYS A 12 -30.89 4.37 10.81
N GLY A 13 -31.31 4.13 12.06
CA GLY A 13 -30.89 2.98 12.85
C GLY A 13 -29.44 3.02 13.35
N ILE A 14 -28.71 4.09 13.10
CA ILE A 14 -27.35 4.27 13.64
C ILE A 14 -27.42 4.36 15.16
N SER A 15 -26.65 3.55 15.85
CA SER A 15 -26.48 3.54 17.29
C SER A 15 -25.08 4.02 17.64
N ILE A 16 -24.98 4.98 18.55
CA ILE A 16 -23.72 5.51 19.05
C ILE A 16 -23.54 5.00 20.47
N ASP A 17 -22.39 4.44 20.78
CA ASP A 17 -22.06 4.02 22.14
C ASP A 17 -22.02 5.23 23.09
N GLU A 18 -22.21 4.99 24.38
CA GLU A 18 -22.12 6.02 25.40
C GLU A 18 -20.75 6.71 25.35
N ILE A 19 -20.78 8.06 25.29
CA ILE A 19 -19.55 8.85 25.19
C ILE A 19 -18.93 8.96 26.58
N GLU A 20 -17.85 8.24 26.77
CA GLU A 20 -17.05 8.27 27.99
C GLU A 20 -15.71 8.99 27.77
N PRO A 21 -14.98 9.39 28.85
CA PRO A 21 -13.64 9.99 28.72
C PRO A 21 -12.66 9.16 27.88
N ARG A 22 -12.79 7.83 27.89
CA ARG A 22 -11.96 6.90 27.07
C ARG A 22 -12.24 7.03 25.56
N SER A 23 -13.42 7.52 25.16
CA SER A 23 -13.78 7.77 23.76
C SER A 23 -12.95 8.90 23.12
N PHE A 24 -12.31 9.73 23.95
CA PHE A 24 -11.43 10.82 23.49
C PHE A 24 -9.94 10.48 23.58
N SER A 25 -9.60 9.24 23.84
CA SER A 25 -8.21 8.78 23.91
C SER A 25 -7.84 8.04 22.61
N PHE A 26 -6.87 8.57 21.89
CA PHE A 26 -6.34 7.91 20.69
C PHE A 26 -5.46 6.68 21.00
N ASN A 27 -5.04 6.48 22.27
CA ASN A 27 -4.34 5.28 22.72
C ASN A 27 -5.29 4.18 23.21
N ASN A 28 -6.58 4.43 23.21
CA ASN A 28 -7.59 3.47 23.63
C ASN A 28 -8.42 3.03 22.42
N PRO A 29 -8.63 1.72 22.21
CA PRO A 29 -9.42 1.20 21.08
C PRO A 29 -10.85 1.75 21.00
N PHE A 30 -11.42 2.21 22.13
CA PHE A 30 -12.76 2.83 22.17
C PHE A 30 -12.79 4.19 21.48
N GLY A 31 -11.70 4.98 21.56
CA GLY A 31 -11.62 6.31 20.95
C GLY A 31 -10.77 6.37 19.69
N ALA A 32 -9.77 5.48 19.55
CA ALA A 32 -8.85 5.49 18.43
C ALA A 32 -9.54 5.24 17.08
N CYS A 33 -9.11 5.95 16.05
CA CYS A 33 -9.51 5.68 14.68
C CYS A 33 -9.24 4.20 14.33
N PRO A 34 -10.23 3.44 13.85
CA PRO A 34 -10.07 2.01 13.60
C PRO A 34 -9.13 1.69 12.43
N VAL A 35 -8.89 2.68 11.55
CA VAL A 35 -8.06 2.52 10.36
C VAL A 35 -6.58 2.71 10.67
N CYS A 36 -6.21 3.76 11.41
CA CYS A 36 -4.83 4.06 11.76
C CYS A 36 -4.48 3.69 13.22
N HIS A 37 -5.42 3.11 13.97
CA HIS A 37 -5.25 2.73 15.37
C HIS A 37 -4.71 3.88 16.25
N GLY A 38 -5.17 5.11 15.99
CA GLY A 38 -4.77 6.28 16.74
C GLY A 38 -3.45 6.93 16.32
N LEU A 39 -2.79 6.44 15.27
CA LEU A 39 -1.55 7.04 14.75
C LEU A 39 -1.80 8.36 14.04
N GLY A 40 -2.93 8.49 13.34
CA GLY A 40 -3.30 9.66 12.54
C GLY A 40 -2.72 9.64 11.11
N PHE A 41 -1.83 8.71 10.83
CA PHE A 41 -1.18 8.55 9.53
C PHE A 41 -1.10 7.07 9.14
N LYS A 42 -0.79 6.84 7.88
CA LYS A 42 -0.44 5.54 7.32
C LYS A 42 0.95 5.61 6.71
N MET A 43 1.65 4.50 6.72
CA MET A 43 2.87 4.32 5.94
C MET A 43 2.53 3.45 4.73
N GLU A 44 2.70 3.99 3.55
CA GLU A 44 2.39 3.32 2.29
C GLU A 44 3.60 3.33 1.36
N PHE A 45 3.79 2.25 0.60
CA PHE A 45 4.87 2.20 -0.38
C PHE A 45 4.60 3.20 -1.50
N ASP A 46 5.59 4.02 -1.78
CA ASP A 46 5.53 5.08 -2.77
C ASP A 46 6.27 4.66 -4.05
N VAL A 47 5.56 4.67 -5.17
CA VAL A 47 6.11 4.31 -6.48
C VAL A 47 7.24 5.24 -6.88
N ASP A 48 7.14 6.53 -6.55
CA ASP A 48 8.16 7.51 -6.91
C ASP A 48 9.47 7.29 -6.14
N LEU A 49 9.39 6.75 -4.93
CA LEU A 49 10.58 6.32 -4.19
C LEU A 49 11.14 4.99 -4.71
N MET A 50 10.28 4.09 -5.19
CA MET A 50 10.69 2.80 -5.73
C MET A 50 11.28 2.90 -7.14
N ILE A 51 10.84 3.90 -7.93
CA ILE A 51 11.28 4.20 -9.29
C ILE A 51 11.68 5.69 -9.36
N PRO A 52 12.82 6.06 -8.75
CA PRO A 52 13.19 7.47 -8.59
C PRO A 52 13.57 8.16 -9.91
N ASP A 53 14.12 7.42 -10.85
CA ASP A 53 14.41 7.91 -12.19
C ASP A 53 13.55 7.22 -13.24
N LYS A 54 12.43 7.84 -13.58
CA LYS A 54 11.50 7.33 -14.59
C LYS A 54 12.05 7.40 -16.02
N LYS A 55 13.17 8.09 -16.24
CA LYS A 55 13.85 8.11 -17.54
C LYS A 55 14.75 6.89 -17.75
N MET A 56 15.05 6.16 -16.69
CA MET A 56 15.72 4.88 -16.80
C MET A 56 14.75 3.80 -17.25
N SER A 57 15.26 2.82 -17.99
CA SER A 57 14.52 1.62 -18.35
C SER A 57 14.55 0.60 -17.21
N ILE A 58 13.59 -0.34 -17.22
CA ILE A 58 13.58 -1.45 -16.25
C ILE A 58 14.83 -2.33 -16.44
N ALA A 59 15.27 -2.52 -17.68
CA ALA A 59 16.45 -3.28 -18.00
C ALA A 59 17.74 -2.64 -17.43
N ASP A 60 17.77 -1.31 -17.34
CA ASP A 60 18.90 -0.55 -16.79
C ASP A 60 18.81 -0.35 -15.27
N GLY A 61 17.72 -0.78 -14.63
CA GLY A 61 17.57 -0.74 -13.19
C GLY A 61 16.74 0.42 -12.64
N ALA A 62 15.74 0.89 -13.37
CA ALA A 62 14.81 1.91 -12.89
C ALA A 62 14.18 1.55 -11.54
N ILE A 63 13.95 0.25 -11.27
CA ILE A 63 13.39 -0.24 -10.02
C ILE A 63 14.51 -0.48 -9.01
N THR A 64 14.59 0.33 -7.97
CA THR A 64 15.69 0.34 -6.99
C THR A 64 15.43 -0.50 -5.74
N VAL A 65 14.22 -1.02 -5.58
CA VAL A 65 13.78 -1.75 -4.38
C VAL A 65 14.54 -3.05 -4.20
N LEU A 66 14.83 -3.40 -2.95
CA LEU A 66 15.50 -4.62 -2.56
C LEU A 66 14.82 -5.88 -3.17
N GLY A 67 15.64 -6.69 -3.85
CA GLY A 67 15.20 -7.91 -4.54
C GLY A 67 14.71 -7.69 -5.97
N TRP A 68 14.59 -6.44 -6.43
CA TRP A 68 14.28 -6.08 -7.82
C TRP A 68 15.52 -5.66 -8.63
N GLN A 69 16.66 -5.39 -7.97
CA GLN A 69 17.93 -5.09 -8.68
C GLN A 69 18.35 -6.19 -9.64
N SER A 70 17.88 -7.42 -9.40
CA SER A 70 18.14 -8.57 -10.30
C SER A 70 17.42 -8.47 -11.65
N CYS A 71 16.54 -7.49 -11.87
CA CYS A 71 15.90 -7.26 -13.17
C CYS A 71 16.92 -6.87 -14.26
N THR A 72 18.08 -6.33 -13.87
CA THR A 72 19.18 -6.03 -14.78
C THR A 72 19.97 -7.28 -15.23
N ASP A 73 19.90 -8.39 -14.49
CA ASP A 73 20.55 -9.65 -14.85
C ASP A 73 19.64 -10.50 -15.75
N PRO A 74 20.01 -10.73 -17.03
CA PRO A 74 19.23 -11.53 -17.97
C PRO A 74 18.98 -12.99 -17.53
N LYS A 75 19.79 -13.50 -16.58
CA LYS A 75 19.66 -14.87 -16.06
C LYS A 75 18.80 -14.97 -14.81
N SER A 76 18.33 -13.86 -14.29
CA SER A 76 17.52 -13.85 -13.08
C SER A 76 16.08 -14.29 -13.35
N TYR A 77 15.44 -14.88 -12.35
CA TYR A 77 14.02 -15.22 -12.41
C TYR A 77 13.14 -13.97 -12.56
N THR A 78 13.48 -12.89 -11.84
CA THR A 78 12.77 -11.61 -11.93
C THR A 78 12.77 -11.07 -13.36
N ARG A 79 13.92 -11.14 -14.04
CA ARG A 79 14.03 -10.74 -15.45
C ARG A 79 13.19 -11.64 -16.35
N ALA A 80 13.20 -12.95 -16.16
CA ALA A 80 12.39 -13.88 -16.95
C ALA A 80 10.88 -13.60 -16.82
N VAL A 81 10.41 -13.21 -15.64
CA VAL A 81 9.02 -12.78 -15.43
C VAL A 81 8.72 -11.49 -16.18
N LEU A 82 9.60 -10.49 -16.10
CA LEU A 82 9.45 -9.22 -16.81
C LEU A 82 9.50 -9.40 -18.34
N ASP A 83 10.38 -10.29 -18.85
CA ASP A 83 10.44 -10.64 -20.27
C ASP A 83 9.15 -11.35 -20.73
N ALA A 84 8.50 -12.13 -19.87
CA ALA A 84 7.20 -12.72 -20.15
C ALA A 84 6.08 -11.67 -20.24
N LEU A 85 6.06 -10.70 -19.32
CA LEU A 85 5.15 -9.57 -19.37
C LEU A 85 5.38 -8.73 -20.62
N ALA A 86 6.64 -8.45 -20.97
CA ALA A 86 7.01 -7.68 -22.15
C ALA A 86 6.47 -8.32 -23.45
N ARG A 87 6.52 -9.65 -23.54
CA ARG A 87 5.94 -10.41 -24.67
C ARG A 87 4.41 -10.37 -24.68
N GLU A 88 3.78 -10.57 -23.52
CA GLU A 88 2.32 -10.63 -23.41
C GLU A 88 1.66 -9.29 -23.72
N TYR A 89 2.24 -8.21 -23.18
CA TYR A 89 1.70 -6.85 -23.30
C TYR A 89 2.41 -6.00 -24.37
N ASN A 90 3.29 -6.62 -25.17
CA ASN A 90 3.96 -6.03 -26.32
C ASN A 90 4.69 -4.71 -26.01
N PHE A 91 5.57 -4.72 -25.02
CA PHE A 91 6.46 -3.60 -24.70
C PHE A 91 7.92 -4.04 -24.61
N ASP A 92 8.85 -3.09 -24.62
CA ASP A 92 10.30 -3.36 -24.48
C ASP A 92 10.77 -2.88 -23.11
N LEU A 93 11.49 -3.78 -22.40
CA LEU A 93 12.11 -3.46 -21.10
C LEU A 93 13.22 -2.42 -21.18
N SER A 94 13.75 -2.14 -22.38
CA SER A 94 14.74 -1.09 -22.63
C SER A 94 14.10 0.29 -22.81
N THR A 95 12.78 0.37 -22.92
CA THR A 95 12.05 1.64 -22.99
C THR A 95 12.10 2.34 -21.63
N PRO A 96 12.38 3.65 -21.56
CA PRO A 96 12.27 4.44 -20.34
C PRO A 96 10.90 4.22 -19.68
N PHE A 97 10.88 4.09 -18.34
CA PHE A 97 9.64 3.80 -17.63
C PHE A 97 8.54 4.84 -17.90
N CYS A 98 8.90 6.12 -18.03
CA CYS A 98 7.95 7.20 -18.34
C CYS A 98 7.35 7.12 -19.76
N ASP A 99 8.00 6.42 -20.70
CA ASP A 99 7.57 6.28 -22.09
C ASP A 99 6.75 5.01 -22.34
N LEU A 100 6.64 4.14 -21.33
CA LEU A 100 5.73 3.00 -21.35
C LEU A 100 4.27 3.49 -21.31
N SER A 101 3.39 2.73 -21.96
CA SER A 101 1.96 3.06 -21.91
C SER A 101 1.42 3.04 -20.47
N PRO A 102 0.41 3.85 -20.14
CA PRO A 102 -0.17 3.86 -18.79
C PRO A 102 -0.66 2.48 -18.32
N GLU A 103 -1.15 1.66 -19.24
CA GLU A 103 -1.57 0.27 -18.96
C GLU A 103 -0.40 -0.61 -18.54
N VAL A 104 0.72 -0.51 -19.25
CA VAL A 104 1.94 -1.27 -18.91
C VAL A 104 2.52 -0.81 -17.58
N GLN A 105 2.55 0.50 -17.33
CA GLN A 105 2.98 1.04 -16.04
C GLN A 105 2.10 0.50 -14.90
N ASP A 106 0.78 0.49 -15.08
CA ASP A 106 -0.17 -0.05 -14.09
C ASP A 106 0.06 -1.54 -13.84
N ILE A 107 0.27 -2.34 -14.88
CA ILE A 107 0.58 -3.76 -14.75
C ILE A 107 1.89 -3.97 -13.97
N ILE A 108 2.93 -3.20 -14.23
CA ILE A 108 4.21 -3.30 -13.51
C ILE A 108 4.02 -2.94 -12.04
N ILE A 109 3.24 -1.90 -11.75
CA ILE A 109 3.02 -1.40 -10.39
C ILE A 109 2.04 -2.29 -9.62
N HIS A 110 0.88 -2.62 -10.20
CA HIS A 110 -0.26 -3.26 -9.51
C HIS A 110 -0.46 -4.73 -9.86
N GLY A 111 0.19 -5.22 -10.93
CA GLY A 111 0.14 -6.61 -11.35
C GLY A 111 -0.93 -6.92 -12.38
N THR A 112 -1.02 -8.20 -12.75
CA THR A 112 -1.90 -8.69 -13.84
C THR A 112 -3.33 -9.01 -13.39
N ASN A 113 -3.71 -8.68 -12.15
CA ASN A 113 -5.06 -8.92 -11.60
C ASN A 113 -5.59 -10.36 -11.80
N GLY A 114 -4.71 -11.35 -11.66
CA GLY A 114 -5.06 -12.76 -11.80
C GLY A 114 -4.81 -13.35 -13.19
N HIS A 115 -4.45 -12.54 -14.19
CA HIS A 115 -4.04 -13.07 -15.49
C HIS A 115 -2.67 -13.75 -15.38
N GLU A 116 -2.59 -15.00 -15.86
CA GLU A 116 -1.37 -15.80 -15.86
C GLU A 116 -0.56 -15.56 -17.12
N VAL A 117 0.75 -15.37 -16.95
CA VAL A 117 1.70 -15.24 -18.05
C VAL A 117 2.67 -16.42 -18.08
N LYS A 118 3.04 -16.86 -19.26
CA LYS A 118 3.97 -17.98 -19.45
C LYS A 118 5.41 -17.52 -19.32
N VAL A 119 6.04 -17.90 -18.22
CA VAL A 119 7.45 -17.59 -17.92
C VAL A 119 8.34 -18.74 -18.33
N TYR A 120 9.25 -18.50 -19.25
CA TYR A 120 10.31 -19.43 -19.63
C TYR A 120 11.55 -19.12 -18.81
N TYR A 121 11.93 -20.03 -17.93
CA TYR A 121 13.08 -19.81 -17.06
C TYR A 121 14.04 -21.00 -17.13
N LYS A 122 15.34 -20.67 -17.32
CA LYS A 122 16.44 -21.60 -17.28
C LYS A 122 17.29 -21.31 -16.06
N GLY A 123 17.05 -22.07 -14.99
CA GLY A 123 17.80 -21.96 -13.74
C GLY A 123 18.87 -23.03 -13.60
N LYS A 124 19.60 -22.98 -12.48
CA LYS A 124 20.66 -23.99 -12.16
C LYS A 124 20.12 -25.42 -12.03
N ARG A 125 18.81 -25.60 -11.79
CA ARG A 125 18.15 -26.90 -11.58
C ARG A 125 17.42 -27.44 -12.83
N GLY A 126 17.48 -26.73 -13.95
CA GLY A 126 16.80 -27.11 -15.20
C GLY A 126 16.10 -25.97 -15.89
N GLU A 127 15.47 -26.27 -17.01
CA GLU A 127 14.61 -25.38 -17.79
C GLU A 127 13.17 -25.75 -17.53
N GLY A 128 12.29 -24.76 -17.45
CA GLY A 128 10.86 -24.97 -17.27
C GLY A 128 10.01 -23.81 -17.80
N VAL A 129 8.74 -24.13 -18.04
CA VAL A 129 7.72 -23.15 -18.35
C VAL A 129 6.76 -23.14 -17.18
N TYR A 130 6.48 -21.96 -16.65
CA TYR A 130 5.63 -21.76 -15.49
C TYR A 130 4.54 -20.75 -15.84
N ASP A 131 3.30 -21.07 -15.53
CA ASP A 131 2.21 -20.10 -15.55
C ASP A 131 2.27 -19.30 -14.24
N VAL A 132 2.47 -17.99 -14.33
CA VAL A 132 2.72 -17.11 -13.19
C VAL A 132 1.76 -15.94 -13.23
N THR A 133 1.01 -15.74 -12.16
CA THR A 133 0.28 -14.50 -11.92
C THR A 133 1.25 -13.46 -11.35
N PHE A 134 1.44 -12.36 -12.07
CA PHE A 134 2.31 -11.31 -11.61
C PHE A 134 1.59 -10.40 -10.61
N GLU A 135 2.08 -10.36 -9.38
CA GLU A 135 1.44 -9.61 -8.28
C GLU A 135 1.66 -8.09 -8.32
N GLY A 136 2.60 -7.62 -9.16
CA GLY A 136 2.99 -6.21 -9.23
C GLY A 136 4.05 -5.81 -8.20
N LEU A 137 4.67 -4.66 -8.44
CA LEU A 137 5.75 -4.14 -7.61
C LEU A 137 5.28 -3.88 -6.17
N ILE A 138 4.18 -3.14 -5.99
CA ILE A 138 3.68 -2.74 -4.66
C ILE A 138 3.33 -3.96 -3.82
N ARG A 139 2.51 -4.89 -4.33
CA ARG A 139 2.08 -6.06 -3.57
C ARG A 139 3.26 -6.99 -3.24
N ASN A 140 4.21 -7.15 -4.17
CA ASN A 140 5.41 -7.94 -3.95
C ASN A 140 6.25 -7.35 -2.81
N VAL A 141 6.48 -6.04 -2.81
CA VAL A 141 7.26 -5.36 -1.77
C VAL A 141 6.54 -5.40 -0.43
N GLN A 142 5.22 -5.17 -0.40
CA GLN A 142 4.40 -5.28 0.80
C GLN A 142 4.44 -6.68 1.41
N ARG A 143 4.36 -7.72 0.57
CA ARG A 143 4.46 -9.10 1.03
C ARG A 143 5.85 -9.38 1.61
N ARG A 144 6.91 -9.01 0.90
CA ARG A 144 8.31 -9.19 1.38
C ARG A 144 8.57 -8.44 2.68
N TYR A 145 8.05 -7.22 2.83
CA TYR A 145 8.16 -6.45 4.07
C TYR A 145 7.49 -7.16 5.26
N ARG A 146 6.29 -7.72 5.05
CA ARG A 146 5.54 -8.46 6.09
C ARG A 146 6.18 -9.79 6.45
N GLU A 147 6.71 -10.53 5.47
CA GLU A 147 7.32 -11.84 5.65
C GLU A 147 8.77 -11.75 6.19
N ASN A 148 9.37 -10.57 6.13
CA ASN A 148 10.76 -10.41 6.52
C ASN A 148 10.90 -10.28 8.04
N HIS A 149 11.74 -11.15 8.62
CA HIS A 149 12.04 -11.17 10.05
C HIS A 149 13.29 -10.36 10.42
N SER A 150 14.05 -9.85 9.44
CA SER A 150 15.25 -9.05 9.65
C SER A 150 14.89 -7.57 9.80
N GLU A 151 15.13 -6.99 10.96
CA GLU A 151 14.90 -5.55 11.22
C GLU A 151 15.68 -4.66 10.24
N ARG A 152 16.93 -5.03 9.93
CA ARG A 152 17.75 -4.31 8.96
C ARG A 152 17.10 -4.26 7.58
N GLN A 153 16.60 -5.39 7.07
CA GLN A 153 15.95 -5.42 5.76
C GLN A 153 14.60 -4.72 5.78
N ARG A 154 13.86 -4.79 6.90
CA ARG A 154 12.61 -4.02 7.05
C ARG A 154 12.88 -2.52 6.99
N ALA A 155 13.91 -2.03 7.70
CA ALA A 155 14.32 -0.63 7.64
C ALA A 155 14.72 -0.19 6.22
N GLU A 156 15.34 -1.07 5.42
CA GLU A 156 15.62 -0.79 4.01
C GLU A 156 14.34 -0.64 3.18
N TYR A 157 13.29 -1.46 3.43
CA TYR A 157 12.00 -1.29 2.77
C TYR A 157 11.27 -0.01 3.21
N GLU A 158 11.40 0.40 4.46
CA GLU A 158 10.77 1.61 5.01
C GLU A 158 11.27 2.90 4.33
N ASN A 159 12.49 2.88 3.73
CA ASN A 159 12.98 3.99 2.90
C ASN A 159 12.14 4.23 1.63
N PHE A 160 11.33 3.26 1.22
CA PHE A 160 10.43 3.34 0.07
C PHE A 160 8.98 3.64 0.49
N MET A 161 8.76 4.05 1.74
CA MET A 161 7.45 4.41 2.26
C MET A 161 7.31 5.91 2.45
N THR A 162 6.12 6.39 2.16
CA THR A 162 5.70 7.76 2.45
C THR A 162 4.68 7.74 3.58
N VAL A 163 4.73 8.77 4.43
CA VAL A 163 3.78 8.98 5.52
C VAL A 163 2.66 9.87 4.99
N THR A 164 1.46 9.32 4.90
CA THR A 164 0.27 10.04 4.47
C THR A 164 -0.72 10.20 5.63
N PRO A 165 -1.46 11.32 5.73
CA PRO A 165 -2.56 11.42 6.69
C PRO A 165 -3.55 10.28 6.50
N CYS A 166 -4.08 9.75 7.59
CA CYS A 166 -5.09 8.69 7.51
C CYS A 166 -6.36 9.22 6.83
N ASP A 167 -6.84 8.54 5.77
CA ASP A 167 -8.00 8.95 4.98
C ASP A 167 -9.30 8.98 5.79
N SER A 168 -9.39 8.16 6.85
CA SER A 168 -10.59 8.08 7.69
C SER A 168 -10.67 9.20 8.72
N CYS A 169 -9.57 9.51 9.39
CA CYS A 169 -9.56 10.52 10.45
C CYS A 169 -8.84 11.82 10.06
N HIS A 170 -8.27 11.90 8.86
CA HIS A 170 -7.55 13.07 8.34
C HIS A 170 -6.48 13.61 9.31
N GLY A 171 -5.77 12.70 9.99
CA GLY A 171 -4.75 13.04 10.98
C GLY A 171 -5.28 13.28 12.41
N GLN A 172 -6.58 13.25 12.63
CA GLN A 172 -7.19 13.58 13.93
C GLN A 172 -7.17 12.42 14.93
N ARG A 173 -6.77 11.21 14.55
CA ARG A 173 -6.48 10.04 15.38
C ARG A 173 -7.68 9.36 16.03
N LEU A 174 -8.84 10.00 16.07
CA LEU A 174 -10.03 9.53 16.77
C LEU A 174 -11.10 9.03 15.81
N LYS A 175 -12.08 8.29 16.36
CA LYS A 175 -13.29 7.88 15.64
C LYS A 175 -14.14 9.09 15.25
N PRO A 176 -14.93 8.99 14.17
CA PRO A 176 -15.83 10.08 13.75
C PRO A 176 -16.79 10.53 14.85
N GLU A 177 -17.31 9.59 15.65
CA GLU A 177 -18.24 9.86 16.75
C GLU A 177 -17.60 10.75 17.81
N SER A 178 -16.35 10.47 18.16
CA SER A 178 -15.58 11.28 19.14
C SER A 178 -15.23 12.65 18.58
N LEU A 179 -14.98 12.76 17.28
CA LEU A 179 -14.70 14.02 16.59
C LEU A 179 -15.94 14.92 16.45
N ALA A 180 -17.13 14.30 16.40
CA ALA A 180 -18.41 15.02 16.31
C ALA A 180 -18.80 15.72 17.62
N VAL A 181 -18.17 15.39 18.74
CA VAL A 181 -18.46 16.07 20.01
C VAL A 181 -17.82 17.46 20.03
N THR A 182 -18.65 18.47 20.19
CA THR A 182 -18.22 19.88 20.20
C THR A 182 -18.57 20.56 21.51
N VAL A 183 -17.76 21.55 21.90
CA VAL A 183 -18.06 22.49 22.99
C VAL A 183 -18.17 23.86 22.35
N GLY A 184 -19.41 24.31 22.17
CA GLY A 184 -19.68 25.48 21.33
C GLY A 184 -19.35 25.20 19.87
N PRO A 185 -18.65 26.09 19.16
CA PRO A 185 -18.28 25.90 17.74
C PRO A 185 -17.00 25.07 17.56
N VAL A 186 -16.33 24.63 18.64
CA VAL A 186 -15.03 23.97 18.60
C VAL A 186 -15.16 22.50 18.96
N SER A 187 -14.53 21.63 18.16
CA SER A 187 -14.44 20.21 18.51
C SER A 187 -13.69 20.06 19.83
N TYR A 188 -14.19 19.18 20.71
CA TYR A 188 -13.57 18.87 22.00
C TYR A 188 -12.09 18.47 21.88
N THR A 189 -11.71 17.84 20.77
CA THR A 189 -10.33 17.41 20.51
C THR A 189 -9.37 18.59 20.33
N HIS A 190 -9.82 19.72 19.79
CA HIS A 190 -9.00 20.93 19.64
C HIS A 190 -8.77 21.67 20.96
N LEU A 191 -9.60 21.42 21.98
CA LEU A 191 -9.42 22.02 23.32
C LEU A 191 -8.30 21.35 24.12
N ARG A 192 -7.81 20.18 23.70
CA ARG A 192 -6.76 19.42 24.37
C ARG A 192 -5.38 19.51 23.68
N ALA A 193 -5.29 20.27 22.59
CA ALA A 193 -4.03 20.45 21.86
C ALA A 193 -3.09 21.42 22.57
#